data_1352c0770b6c6d2bf0d82ab12c8fb211
#
_entry.id   1352c0770b6c6d2bf0d82ab12c8fb211
#
_cell.length_a   1.000
_cell.length_b   1.000
_cell.length_c   1.000
_cell.angle_alpha   90.00
_cell.angle_beta   90.00
_cell.angle_gamma   90.00
#
_symmetry.space_group_name_H-M   'P 1'
#
loop_
_entity.id
_entity.type
_entity.pdbx_description
1 polymer ?
#
loop_
_entity_poly.entity_id
_entity_poly.type
_entity_poly.pdbx_seq_one_letter_code
_entity_poly.pdbx_strand_id
1 'polypeptide(L)'
;DVDPDDRFVQLLMKFEAGVKCIPHRHIGPVQTLVLEGEHQIFAIDDPSEPTDRRVAGTYSTHTGDESHIEGGGAEGAVILLSMEAKNGQIWETYNEQLQVDRVSMPADFRRGLRKQATQD
;
A
#
# COMPACT_ATOMS: atom_id res chain seq x y z
N ASP A 1 -10.73 5.36 -4.46
CA ASP A 1 -11.82 6.11 -3.81
C ASP A 1 -11.35 6.66 -2.47
N VAL A 2 -11.79 7.88 -2.16
CA VAL A 2 -11.51 8.52 -0.87
C VAL A 2 -12.83 8.84 -0.19
N ASP A 3 -12.97 8.40 1.07
CA ASP A 3 -14.16 8.69 1.87
C ASP A 3 -14.39 10.21 1.96
N PRO A 4 -15.61 10.73 1.73
CA PRO A 4 -15.89 12.17 1.83
C PRO A 4 -15.54 12.78 3.19
N ASP A 5 -15.58 11.99 4.27
CA ASP A 5 -15.25 12.43 5.63
C ASP A 5 -13.80 12.13 6.01
N ASP A 6 -12.96 11.76 5.04
CA ASP A 6 -11.54 11.47 5.21
C ASP A 6 -11.23 10.35 6.22
N ARG A 7 -12.14 9.38 6.37
CA ARG A 7 -11.96 8.27 7.30
C ARG A 7 -11.11 7.14 6.73
N PHE A 8 -11.15 6.94 5.40
CA PHE A 8 -10.39 5.88 4.74
C PHE A 8 -10.10 6.23 3.27
N VAL A 9 -9.14 5.50 2.72
CA VAL A 9 -8.77 5.53 1.30
C VAL A 9 -8.80 4.10 0.78
N GLN A 10 -9.40 3.88 -0.40
CA GLN A 10 -9.38 2.59 -1.09
C GLN A 10 -8.66 2.74 -2.42
N LEU A 11 -7.72 1.85 -2.68
CA LEU A 11 -6.93 1.84 -3.90
C LEU A 11 -6.96 0.48 -4.55
N LEU A 12 -7.13 0.48 -5.87
CA LEU A 12 -6.82 -0.68 -6.69
C LEU A 12 -5.38 -0.49 -7.17
N MET A 13 -4.49 -1.38 -6.75
CA MET A 13 -3.05 -1.25 -7.01
C MET A 13 -2.57 -2.43 -7.84
N LYS A 14 -1.68 -2.13 -8.78
CA LYS A 14 -1.01 -3.13 -9.59
C LYS A 14 0.49 -3.09 -9.33
N PHE A 15 1.06 -4.24 -9.03
CA PHE A 15 2.50 -4.44 -8.97
C PHE A 15 2.94 -5.23 -10.19
N GLU A 16 3.88 -4.68 -10.96
CA GLU A 16 4.48 -5.42 -12.06
C GLU A 16 5.32 -6.59 -11.54
N ALA A 17 5.54 -7.59 -12.39
CA ALA A 17 6.30 -8.77 -12.02
C ALA A 17 7.69 -8.41 -11.49
N GLY A 18 8.01 -8.89 -10.28
CA GLY A 18 9.31 -8.68 -9.66
C GLY A 18 9.61 -7.27 -9.18
N VAL A 19 8.64 -6.35 -9.26
CA VAL A 19 8.83 -4.94 -8.86
C VAL A 19 8.39 -4.75 -7.41
N LYS A 20 9.19 -4.01 -6.66
CA LYS A 20 8.91 -3.65 -5.26
C LYS A 20 8.63 -2.16 -5.16
N CYS A 21 7.70 -1.77 -4.28
CA CYS A 21 7.50 -0.36 -3.94
C CYS A 21 8.56 0.12 -2.93
N ILE A 22 8.53 1.43 -2.64
CA ILE A 22 9.41 2.00 -1.61
C ILE A 22 8.96 1.56 -0.21
N PRO A 23 9.89 1.54 0.77
CA PRO A 23 9.53 1.25 2.16
C PRO A 23 8.52 2.26 2.68
N HIS A 24 7.51 1.77 3.40
CA HIS A 24 6.47 2.61 3.97
C HIS A 24 5.90 2.00 5.25
N ARG A 25 5.16 2.81 6.01
CA ARG A 25 4.44 2.38 7.20
C ARG A 25 2.98 2.78 7.07
N HIS A 26 2.08 1.82 7.19
CA HIS A 26 0.65 2.07 7.33
C HIS A 26 0.38 2.56 8.76
N ILE A 27 -0.26 3.72 8.90
CA ILE A 27 -0.46 4.35 10.21
C ILE A 27 -1.71 3.78 10.89
N GLY A 28 -2.82 3.71 10.17
CA GLY A 28 -4.06 3.12 10.66
C GLY A 28 -4.28 1.69 10.18
N PRO A 29 -5.45 1.11 10.51
CA PRO A 29 -5.80 -0.25 10.07
C PRO A 29 -5.84 -0.39 8.55
N VAL A 30 -5.50 -1.58 8.08
CA VAL A 30 -5.43 -1.91 6.64
C VAL A 30 -6.17 -3.21 6.38
N GLN A 31 -6.90 -3.25 5.27
CA GLN A 31 -7.50 -4.46 4.71
C GLN A 31 -7.00 -4.62 3.28
N THR A 32 -6.57 -5.83 2.93
CA THR A 32 -6.04 -6.13 1.61
C THR A 32 -6.72 -7.38 1.04
N LEU A 33 -7.22 -7.27 -0.19
CA LEU A 33 -7.72 -8.42 -0.95
C LEU A 33 -6.86 -8.57 -2.21
N VAL A 34 -6.24 -9.73 -2.38
CA VAL A 34 -5.47 -10.04 -3.58
C VAL A 34 -6.42 -10.53 -4.67
N LEU A 35 -6.48 -9.82 -5.78
CA LEU A 35 -7.38 -10.13 -6.90
C LEU A 35 -6.70 -10.99 -7.96
N GLU A 36 -5.41 -10.74 -8.22
CA GLU A 36 -4.62 -11.48 -9.22
C GLU A 36 -3.17 -11.59 -8.78
N GLY A 37 -2.50 -12.66 -9.23
CA GLY A 37 -1.08 -12.85 -9.01
C GLY A 37 -0.69 -13.22 -7.59
N GLU A 38 0.48 -12.76 -7.17
CA GLU A 38 1.01 -13.00 -5.83
C GLU A 38 1.51 -11.68 -5.24
N HIS A 39 0.88 -11.24 -4.17
CA HIS A 39 1.27 -10.07 -3.40
C HIS A 39 2.33 -10.47 -2.38
N GLN A 40 3.52 -9.88 -2.45
CA GLN A 40 4.64 -10.21 -1.59
C GLN A 40 4.91 -9.08 -0.61
N ILE A 41 5.19 -9.45 0.63
CA ILE A 41 5.56 -8.54 1.71
C ILE A 41 7.01 -8.81 2.08
N PHE A 42 7.81 -7.76 2.27
CA PHE A 42 9.21 -7.84 2.60
C PHE A 42 9.50 -7.03 3.86
N ALA A 43 10.39 -7.54 4.70
CA ALA A 43 10.92 -6.76 5.83
C ALA A 43 11.81 -5.63 5.29
N ILE A 44 11.75 -4.46 5.92
CA ILE A 44 12.53 -3.29 5.48
C ILE A 44 14.04 -3.53 5.66
N ASP A 45 14.43 -4.19 6.74
CA ASP A 45 15.83 -4.45 7.09
C ASP A 45 16.46 -5.60 6.28
N ASP A 46 15.64 -6.48 5.69
CA ASP A 46 16.12 -7.58 4.85
C ASP A 46 15.09 -7.88 3.75
N PRO A 47 15.10 -7.12 2.64
CA PRO A 47 14.13 -7.30 1.57
C PRO A 47 14.54 -8.34 0.52
N SER A 48 15.53 -9.20 0.81
CA SER A 48 16.03 -10.19 -0.15
C SER A 48 15.00 -11.28 -0.48
N GLU A 49 14.23 -11.69 0.52
CA GLU A 49 13.18 -12.70 0.38
C GLU A 49 11.88 -12.20 1.02
N PRO A 50 10.72 -12.52 0.46
CA PRO A 50 9.47 -12.12 1.07
C PRO A 50 9.24 -12.85 2.40
N THR A 51 8.71 -12.11 3.37
CA THR A 51 8.26 -12.67 4.64
C THR A 51 6.85 -13.26 4.54
N ASP A 52 6.09 -12.84 3.53
CA ASP A 52 4.74 -13.34 3.27
C ASP A 52 4.48 -13.33 1.77
N ARG A 53 3.78 -14.37 1.29
CA ARG A 53 3.37 -14.53 -0.10
C ARG A 53 1.87 -14.77 -0.12
N ARG A 54 1.12 -13.85 -0.70
CA ARG A 54 -0.34 -13.86 -0.70
C ARG A 54 -0.86 -14.07 -2.12
N VAL A 55 -1.45 -15.24 -2.36
CA VAL A 55 -2.03 -15.58 -3.68
C VAL A 55 -3.40 -14.94 -3.87
N ALA A 56 -3.90 -14.95 -5.11
CA ALA A 56 -5.24 -14.45 -5.44
C ALA A 56 -6.31 -15.08 -4.54
N GLY A 57 -7.23 -14.27 -4.04
CA GLY A 57 -8.27 -14.66 -3.11
C GLY A 57 -7.89 -14.48 -1.63
N THR A 58 -6.62 -14.20 -1.33
CA THR A 58 -6.19 -13.94 0.05
C THR A 58 -6.74 -12.60 0.53
N TYR A 59 -7.41 -12.63 1.67
CA TYR A 59 -7.85 -11.44 2.39
C TYR A 59 -7.12 -11.34 3.72
N SER A 60 -6.54 -10.19 4.01
CA SER A 60 -5.78 -9.97 5.24
C SER A 60 -6.11 -8.63 5.86
N THR A 61 -5.99 -8.56 7.18
CA THR A 61 -6.21 -7.34 7.96
C THR A 61 -5.02 -7.09 8.87
N HIS A 62 -4.76 -5.82 9.13
CA HIS A 62 -3.73 -5.38 10.07
C HIS A 62 -4.26 -4.18 10.85
N THR A 63 -3.88 -4.06 12.11
CA THR A 63 -4.39 -3.00 13.00
C THR A 63 -3.71 -1.65 12.79
N GLY A 64 -2.65 -1.60 12.02
CA GLY A 64 -1.86 -0.38 11.76
C GLY A 64 -0.47 -0.47 12.36
N ASP A 65 0.31 0.58 12.18
CA ASP A 65 1.70 0.66 12.61
C ASP A 65 2.57 -0.46 12.02
N GLU A 66 2.30 -0.78 10.75
CA GLU A 66 3.01 -1.84 10.02
C GLU A 66 3.94 -1.22 8.98
N SER A 67 5.25 -1.46 9.15
CA SER A 67 6.30 -1.03 8.22
C SER A 67 6.73 -2.19 7.35
N HIS A 68 6.76 -1.99 6.02
CA HIS A 68 7.17 -3.03 5.10
C HIS A 68 7.50 -2.48 3.70
N ILE A 69 7.96 -3.37 2.83
CA ILE A 69 8.03 -3.18 1.39
C ILE A 69 7.03 -4.16 0.78
N GLU A 70 6.30 -3.74 -0.23
CA GLU A 70 5.36 -4.60 -0.97
C GLU A 70 5.82 -4.78 -2.39
N GLY A 71 5.49 -5.91 -2.99
CA GLY A 71 5.83 -6.18 -4.38
C GLY A 71 4.96 -7.25 -5.01
N GLY A 72 5.21 -7.48 -6.30
CA GLY A 72 4.58 -8.53 -7.09
C GLY A 72 5.49 -9.73 -7.27
N GLY A 73 4.92 -10.93 -7.28
CA GLY A 73 5.63 -12.15 -7.60
C GLY A 73 5.95 -12.26 -9.09
N ALA A 74 6.18 -13.49 -9.57
CA ALA A 74 6.61 -13.74 -10.95
C ALA A 74 5.63 -13.25 -12.02
N GLU A 75 4.34 -13.15 -11.67
CA GLU A 75 3.28 -12.66 -12.57
C GLU A 75 2.73 -11.30 -12.12
N GLY A 76 3.38 -10.65 -11.17
CA GLY A 76 2.89 -9.42 -10.58
C GLY A 76 1.78 -9.65 -9.56
N ALA A 77 1.02 -8.62 -9.26
CA ALA A 77 -0.14 -8.70 -8.39
C ALA A 77 -1.10 -7.54 -8.65
N VAL A 78 -2.38 -7.81 -8.46
CA VAL A 78 -3.42 -6.77 -8.38
C VAL A 78 -4.10 -6.92 -7.03
N ILE A 79 -4.15 -5.84 -6.26
CA ILE A 79 -4.75 -5.84 -4.92
C ILE A 79 -5.77 -4.73 -4.78
N LEU A 80 -6.79 -4.97 -3.96
CA LEU A 80 -7.68 -3.94 -3.45
C LEU A 80 -7.24 -3.65 -2.02
N LEU A 81 -6.82 -2.41 -1.78
CA LEU A 81 -6.25 -1.97 -0.52
C LEU A 81 -7.17 -0.93 0.11
N SER A 82 -7.60 -1.17 1.34
CA SER A 82 -8.38 -0.21 2.12
C SER A 82 -7.57 0.20 3.34
N MET A 83 -7.33 1.50 3.47
CA MET A 83 -6.51 2.06 4.55
C MET A 83 -7.34 3.06 5.35
N GLU A 84 -7.48 2.82 6.65
CA GLU A 84 -8.17 3.75 7.53
C GLU A 84 -7.21 4.82 8.02
N ALA A 85 -7.73 6.05 8.10
CA ALA A 85 -6.97 7.16 8.65
C ALA A 85 -6.86 7.03 10.17
N LYS A 86 -5.68 7.38 10.69
CA LYS A 86 -5.44 7.53 12.13
C LYS A 86 -4.82 8.90 12.35
N ASN A 87 -5.47 9.73 13.17
CA ASN A 87 -5.08 11.12 13.37
C ASN A 87 -4.95 11.89 12.04
N GLY A 88 -5.86 11.58 11.09
CA GLY A 88 -5.87 12.21 9.76
C GLY A 88 -4.80 11.73 8.81
N GLN A 89 -4.03 10.71 9.16
CA GLN A 89 -2.89 10.23 8.37
C GLN A 89 -3.14 8.80 7.86
N ILE A 90 -2.67 8.51 6.65
CA ILE A 90 -2.84 7.19 6.00
C ILE A 90 -1.55 6.38 6.08
N TRP A 91 -0.46 6.89 5.49
CA TRP A 91 0.84 6.22 5.54
C TRP A 91 1.97 7.23 5.51
N GLU A 92 3.17 6.74 5.89
CA GLU A 92 4.41 7.49 5.69
C GLU A 92 5.36 6.65 4.84
N THR A 93 6.10 7.33 3.96
CA THR A 93 7.09 6.69 3.11
C THR A 93 8.49 7.09 3.57
N TYR A 94 9.46 6.21 3.30
CA TYR A 94 10.84 6.40 3.74
C TYR A 94 11.78 6.64 2.55
N ASN A 95 12.83 7.40 2.79
CA ASN A 95 13.91 7.59 1.83
C ASN A 95 14.93 6.42 1.92
N GLU A 96 16.03 6.52 1.16
CA GLU A 96 17.06 5.48 1.11
C GLU A 96 17.75 5.28 2.46
N GLN A 97 17.76 6.28 3.34
CA GLN A 97 18.32 6.21 4.67
C GLN A 97 17.30 5.73 5.71
N LEU A 98 16.12 5.27 5.27
CA LEU A 98 15.01 4.82 6.11
C LEU A 98 14.51 5.91 7.08
N GLN A 99 14.59 7.16 6.64
CA GLN A 99 14.00 8.30 7.34
C GLN A 99 12.67 8.64 6.69
N VAL A 100 11.73 9.15 7.48
CA VAL A 100 10.44 9.58 6.96
C VAL A 100 10.65 10.69 5.93
N ASP A 101 10.22 10.42 4.70
CA ASP A 101 10.31 11.35 3.58
C ASP A 101 9.00 12.11 3.37
N ARG A 102 7.88 11.41 3.53
CA ARG A 102 6.55 11.99 3.31
C ARG A 102 5.50 11.28 4.17
N VAL A 103 4.55 12.07 4.69
CA VAL A 103 3.34 11.57 5.32
C VAL A 103 2.16 11.94 4.41
N SER A 104 1.37 10.95 4.02
CA SER A 104 0.21 11.16 3.13
C SER A 104 -1.09 11.11 3.92
N MET A 105 -1.97 12.06 3.61
CA MET A 105 -3.31 12.20 4.17
C MET A 105 -4.35 11.91 3.08
N PRO A 106 -5.62 11.70 3.42
CA PRO A 106 -6.66 11.44 2.40
C PRO A 106 -6.70 12.46 1.28
N ALA A 107 -6.44 13.73 1.56
CA ALA A 107 -6.43 14.79 0.56
C ALA A 107 -5.37 14.56 -0.53
N ASP A 108 -4.24 13.94 -0.18
CA ASP A 108 -3.17 13.64 -1.15
C ASP A 108 -3.64 12.61 -2.17
N PHE A 109 -4.35 11.58 -1.72
CA PHE A 109 -4.92 10.55 -2.59
C PHE A 109 -6.04 11.11 -3.46
N ARG A 110 -6.86 12.01 -2.91
CA ARG A 110 -7.93 12.67 -3.68
C ARG A 110 -7.36 13.48 -4.84
N ARG A 111 -6.26 14.21 -4.60
CA ARG A 111 -5.54 14.94 -5.67
C ARG A 111 -4.98 13.99 -6.72
N GLY A 112 -4.41 12.87 -6.30
CA GLY A 112 -3.87 11.86 -7.20
C GLY A 112 -4.94 11.26 -8.10
N LEU A 113 -6.11 10.93 -7.55
CA LEU A 113 -7.23 10.40 -8.31
C LEU A 113 -7.77 11.41 -9.32
N ARG A 114 -7.88 12.68 -8.96
CA ARG A 114 -8.29 13.74 -9.91
C ARG A 114 -7.30 13.89 -11.06
N LYS A 115 -6.02 13.88 -10.76
CA LYS A 115 -4.96 13.95 -11.75
C LYS A 115 -5.02 12.77 -12.72
N GLN A 116 -5.25 11.57 -12.20
CA GLN A 116 -5.40 10.37 -13.01
C GLN A 116 -6.61 10.48 -13.95
N ALA A 117 -7.74 10.94 -13.44
CA ALA A 117 -8.98 11.11 -14.23
C ALA A 117 -8.79 12.11 -15.37
N THR A 118 -7.98 13.16 -15.19
CA THR A 118 -7.72 14.14 -16.25
C THR A 118 -6.71 13.68 -17.29
N GLN A 119 -5.97 12.60 -17.05
CA GLN A 119 -5.01 12.01 -18.00
C GLN A 119 -5.68 10.98 -18.92
N ASP A 120 -6.81 10.47 -18.53
CA ASP A 120 -7.58 9.50 -19.29
C ASP A 120 -8.55 10.21 -20.25
#